data_f1c15475a6dbd6a9801880b6a1ecaca7
#
_entry.id   f1c15475a6dbd6a9801880b6a1ecaca7
#
_cell.length_a   1.000
_cell.length_b   1.000
_cell.length_c   1.000
_cell.angle_alpha   90.00
_cell.angle_beta   90.00
_cell.angle_gamma   90.00
#
_symmetry.space_group_name_H-M   'P 1'
#
loop_
_entity.id
_entity.type
_entity.pdbx_description
1 polymer ?
#
loop_
_entity_poly.entity_id
_entity_poly.type
_entity_poly.pdbx_seq_one_letter_code
_entity_poly.pdbx_strand_id
1 'polypeptide(L)'
;MRIRKIFPNIQSAHIVRNCTSERCSHSIHGHSTTIELVFSAAKLDNAQMVMDFGLMKGPIKQLIDSMDHCYLLCTKDNPEFCKFISEECDRYITMPFNPSAEMLSVWLFVMIDEIMRRTTFNNGESSTLKLEETIYHETASGSAECSREDVYNLFNEKYDLSDIKFSEGVMKDWGQDLKNIYNDIQTAHTINVTISNPVIPQQIKL
;
A
#
# COMPACT_ATOMS: atom_id res chain seq x y z
N MET A 1 16.40 15.46 -2.15
CA MET A 1 15.34 15.82 -3.13
C MET A 1 14.14 14.91 -2.92
N ARG A 2 12.91 15.37 -3.23
CA ARG A 2 11.67 14.58 -3.07
C ARG A 2 10.98 14.45 -4.43
N ILE A 3 10.33 13.32 -4.65
CA ILE A 3 9.46 13.07 -5.79
C ILE A 3 8.09 12.59 -5.29
N ARG A 4 7.08 12.75 -6.13
CA ARG A 4 5.71 12.27 -5.88
C ARG A 4 5.25 11.36 -7.00
N LYS A 5 4.59 10.28 -6.65
CA LYS A 5 3.94 9.38 -7.60
C LYS A 5 2.47 9.21 -7.23
N ILE A 6 1.59 9.45 -8.19
CA ILE A 6 0.14 9.38 -8.03
C ILE A 6 -0.40 8.13 -8.74
N PHE A 7 -1.29 7.42 -8.05
CA PHE A 7 -2.05 6.27 -8.54
C PHE A 7 -3.54 6.61 -8.45
N PRO A 8 -4.14 7.09 -9.54
CA PRO A 8 -5.53 7.53 -9.56
C PRO A 8 -6.50 6.39 -9.83
N ASN A 9 -7.80 6.65 -9.56
CA ASN A 9 -8.92 5.80 -9.96
C ASN A 9 -8.92 4.40 -9.34
N ILE A 10 -8.58 4.28 -8.08
CA ILE A 10 -8.71 3.04 -7.31
C ILE A 10 -10.13 2.99 -6.74
N GLN A 11 -10.92 2.00 -7.16
CA GLN A 11 -12.31 1.82 -6.77
C GLN A 11 -12.41 0.83 -5.62
N SER A 12 -12.77 1.28 -4.44
CA SER A 12 -12.94 0.39 -3.29
C SER A 12 -14.22 0.71 -2.53
N ALA A 13 -14.71 -0.27 -1.78
CA ALA A 13 -15.89 -0.13 -0.92
C ALA A 13 -15.56 -0.50 0.51
N HIS A 14 -16.23 0.14 1.46
CA HIS A 14 -16.06 -0.11 2.88
C HIS A 14 -17.29 0.28 3.70
N ILE A 15 -17.22 0.01 5.01
CA ILE A 15 -18.04 0.62 6.04
C ILE A 15 -17.08 1.13 7.12
N VAL A 16 -17.24 2.38 7.56
CA VAL A 16 -16.44 2.95 8.65
C VAL A 16 -17.29 2.96 9.92
N ARG A 17 -17.23 1.87 10.69
CA ARG A 17 -18.03 1.72 11.93
C ARG A 17 -17.66 2.77 12.97
N ASN A 18 -18.65 3.13 13.79
CA ASN A 18 -18.52 4.08 14.89
C ASN A 18 -18.17 5.52 14.50
N CYS A 19 -18.22 5.87 13.21
CA CYS A 19 -18.11 7.27 12.82
C CYS A 19 -19.44 8.00 13.03
N THR A 20 -19.41 9.33 13.07
CA THR A 20 -20.59 10.18 13.33
C THR A 20 -21.58 10.23 12.16
N SER A 21 -21.15 9.89 10.96
CA SER A 21 -22.00 9.83 9.77
C SER A 21 -22.68 8.47 9.68
N GLU A 22 -24.02 8.47 9.78
CA GLU A 22 -24.80 7.23 9.60
C GLU A 22 -24.59 6.61 8.22
N ARG A 23 -24.38 7.42 7.19
CA ARG A 23 -24.13 6.90 5.83
C ARG A 23 -22.84 6.10 5.76
N CYS A 24 -21.80 6.53 6.45
CA CYS A 24 -20.51 5.84 6.46
C CYS A 24 -20.49 4.66 7.45
N SER A 25 -21.21 4.77 8.58
CA SER A 25 -21.19 3.75 9.63
C SER A 25 -22.17 2.58 9.42
N HIS A 26 -23.24 2.78 8.62
CA HIS A 26 -24.31 1.81 8.45
C HIS A 26 -24.56 1.38 7.00
N SER A 27 -23.85 1.97 6.04
CA SER A 27 -24.03 1.62 4.62
C SER A 27 -22.73 1.19 3.98
N ILE A 28 -22.78 0.14 3.17
CA ILE A 28 -21.69 -0.14 2.21
C ILE A 28 -21.66 1.03 1.24
N HIS A 29 -20.51 1.66 1.15
CA HIS A 29 -20.29 2.74 0.21
C HIS A 29 -18.89 2.65 -0.37
N GLY A 30 -18.67 3.30 -1.49
CA GLY A 30 -17.40 3.25 -2.19
C GLY A 30 -16.92 4.61 -2.64
N HIS A 31 -15.62 4.68 -2.89
CA HIS A 31 -14.94 5.86 -3.36
C HIS A 31 -14.09 5.55 -4.58
N SER A 32 -13.88 6.55 -5.43
CA SER A 32 -12.85 6.57 -6.45
C SER A 32 -11.64 7.30 -5.88
N THR A 33 -10.77 6.54 -5.26
CA THR A 33 -9.66 7.08 -4.48
C THR A 33 -8.43 7.34 -5.33
N THR A 34 -7.55 8.20 -4.85
CA THR A 34 -6.23 8.43 -5.41
C THR A 34 -5.19 8.24 -4.32
N ILE A 35 -4.18 7.45 -4.59
CA ILE A 35 -3.07 7.21 -3.67
C ILE A 35 -1.85 7.97 -4.17
N GLU A 36 -1.25 8.77 -3.30
CA GLU A 36 -0.04 9.51 -3.59
C GLU A 36 1.08 9.06 -2.67
N LEU A 37 2.24 8.79 -3.24
CA LEU A 37 3.45 8.38 -2.53
C LEU A 37 4.52 9.43 -2.69
N VAL A 38 5.14 9.82 -1.58
CA VAL A 38 6.26 10.76 -1.55
C VAL A 38 7.53 10.02 -1.17
N PHE A 39 8.52 10.07 -2.05
CA PHE A 39 9.84 9.48 -1.82
C PHE A 39 10.91 10.55 -1.77
N SER A 40 11.98 10.28 -1.04
CA SER A 40 13.17 11.13 -1.02
C SER A 40 14.45 10.33 -1.17
N ALA A 41 15.50 11.00 -1.64
CA ALA A 41 16.85 10.52 -1.57
C ALA A 41 17.81 11.69 -1.31
N ALA A 42 18.87 11.44 -0.54
CA ALA A 42 19.95 12.39 -0.32
C ALA A 42 20.87 12.49 -1.54
N LYS A 43 21.03 11.38 -2.27
CA LYS A 43 21.78 11.30 -3.52
C LYS A 43 20.85 10.86 -4.65
N LEU A 44 21.13 11.34 -5.85
CA LEU A 44 20.46 10.89 -7.05
C LEU A 44 21.15 9.62 -7.59
N ASP A 45 20.39 8.85 -8.36
CA ASP A 45 20.92 7.67 -9.05
C ASP A 45 21.79 8.03 -10.26
N ASN A 46 22.24 7.01 -11.01
CA ASN A 46 23.09 7.20 -12.20
C ASN A 46 22.42 7.98 -13.34
N ALA A 47 21.08 8.10 -13.32
CA ALA A 47 20.31 8.89 -14.26
C ALA A 47 19.93 10.28 -13.72
N GLN A 48 20.49 10.67 -12.57
CA GLN A 48 20.17 11.91 -11.85
C GLN A 48 18.72 11.98 -11.36
N MET A 49 18.14 10.83 -11.00
CA MET A 49 16.79 10.71 -10.46
C MET A 49 16.82 10.30 -8.98
N VAL A 50 15.79 10.65 -8.23
CA VAL A 50 15.53 10.07 -6.89
C VAL A 50 15.21 8.58 -7.03
N MET A 51 14.36 8.24 -7.99
CA MET A 51 14.01 6.88 -8.40
C MET A 51 13.29 6.93 -9.74
N ASP A 52 13.56 5.96 -10.62
CA ASP A 52 12.78 5.78 -11.82
C ASP A 52 11.34 5.35 -11.47
N PHE A 53 10.35 6.09 -11.94
CA PHE A 53 8.93 5.75 -11.75
C PHE A 53 8.55 4.37 -12.30
N GLY A 54 9.31 3.86 -13.27
CA GLY A 54 9.16 2.51 -13.80
C GLY A 54 9.33 1.42 -12.75
N LEU A 55 10.20 1.63 -11.76
CA LEU A 55 10.47 0.68 -10.68
C LEU A 55 9.28 0.52 -9.73
N MET A 56 8.37 1.48 -9.68
CA MET A 56 7.14 1.39 -8.89
C MET A 56 6.04 0.56 -9.56
N LYS A 57 6.23 0.11 -10.81
CA LYS A 57 5.23 -0.71 -11.54
C LYS A 57 5.16 -2.16 -11.07
N GLY A 58 6.13 -2.60 -10.29
CA GLY A 58 6.17 -3.93 -9.69
C GLY A 58 5.31 -4.04 -8.41
N PRO A 59 5.87 -4.58 -7.31
CA PRO A 59 5.13 -4.87 -6.08
C PRO A 59 4.36 -3.68 -5.49
N ILE A 60 4.90 -2.45 -5.58
CA ILE A 60 4.22 -1.24 -5.07
C ILE A 60 2.90 -1.01 -5.81
N LYS A 61 2.94 -1.02 -7.15
CA LYS A 61 1.71 -0.84 -7.94
C LYS A 61 0.74 -1.98 -7.72
N GLN A 62 1.20 -3.22 -7.67
CA GLN A 62 0.36 -4.40 -7.45
C GLN A 62 -0.33 -4.36 -6.08
N LEU A 63 0.35 -3.88 -5.04
CA LEU A 63 -0.27 -3.66 -3.74
C LEU A 63 -1.40 -2.62 -3.83
N ILE A 64 -1.14 -1.49 -4.50
CA ILE A 64 -2.15 -0.44 -4.67
C ILE A 64 -3.34 -0.95 -5.50
N ASP A 65 -3.08 -1.65 -6.61
CA ASP A 65 -4.11 -2.26 -7.46
C ASP A 65 -4.93 -3.34 -6.71
N SER A 66 -4.40 -3.89 -5.61
CA SER A 66 -5.14 -4.83 -4.75
C SER A 66 -6.40 -4.20 -4.14
N MET A 67 -6.40 -2.88 -3.96
CA MET A 67 -7.56 -2.15 -3.46
C MET A 67 -8.61 -1.88 -4.54
N ASP A 68 -8.26 -2.05 -5.82
CA ASP A 68 -9.19 -1.79 -6.90
C ASP A 68 -10.24 -2.89 -7.03
N HIS A 69 -11.51 -2.51 -7.16
CA HIS A 69 -12.68 -3.41 -7.13
C HIS A 69 -12.71 -4.32 -5.88
N CYS A 70 -12.32 -3.77 -4.73
CA CYS A 70 -12.09 -4.52 -3.51
C CYS A 70 -12.97 -4.01 -2.37
N TYR A 71 -13.46 -4.94 -1.53
CA TYR A 71 -14.09 -4.59 -0.25
C TYR A 71 -13.04 -4.56 0.86
N LEU A 72 -12.96 -3.44 1.59
CA LEU A 72 -12.07 -3.27 2.74
C LEU A 72 -12.83 -3.60 4.02
N LEU A 73 -12.51 -4.73 4.64
CA LEU A 73 -13.27 -5.35 5.73
C LEU A 73 -12.54 -5.24 7.06
N CYS A 74 -13.16 -4.61 8.05
CA CYS A 74 -12.69 -4.69 9.43
C CYS A 74 -13.00 -6.06 10.03
N THR A 75 -12.00 -6.79 10.53
CA THR A 75 -12.19 -8.11 11.18
C THR A 75 -12.98 -8.05 12.49
N LYS A 76 -13.17 -6.85 13.04
CA LYS A 76 -13.95 -6.61 14.27
C LYS A 76 -15.41 -6.24 13.98
N ASP A 77 -15.84 -6.28 12.72
CA ASP A 77 -17.23 -6.08 12.33
C ASP A 77 -18.09 -7.29 12.76
N ASN A 78 -19.41 -7.21 12.57
CA ASN A 78 -20.33 -8.30 12.84
C ASN A 78 -19.85 -9.59 12.15
N PRO A 79 -19.73 -10.72 12.89
CA PRO A 79 -19.21 -11.97 12.31
C PRO A 79 -20.03 -12.52 11.14
N GLU A 80 -21.36 -12.34 11.15
CA GLU A 80 -22.23 -12.74 10.04
C GLU A 80 -21.98 -11.89 8.79
N PHE A 81 -21.73 -10.60 8.99
CA PHE A 81 -21.36 -9.69 7.91
C PHE A 81 -19.97 -10.03 7.36
N CYS A 82 -18.99 -10.29 8.23
CA CYS A 82 -17.66 -10.72 7.80
C CYS A 82 -17.73 -12.00 6.97
N LYS A 83 -18.53 -12.98 7.43
CA LYS A 83 -18.76 -14.22 6.71
C LYS A 83 -19.42 -13.98 5.34
N PHE A 84 -20.47 -13.15 5.30
CA PHE A 84 -21.15 -12.79 4.06
C PHE A 84 -20.18 -12.19 3.03
N ILE A 85 -19.35 -11.23 3.42
CA ILE A 85 -18.35 -10.62 2.52
C ILE A 85 -17.36 -11.68 2.03
N SER A 86 -16.89 -12.57 2.89
CA SER A 86 -15.93 -13.61 2.49
C SER A 86 -16.50 -14.69 1.58
N GLU A 87 -17.81 -14.93 1.61
CA GLU A 87 -18.49 -15.92 0.76
C GLU A 87 -18.98 -15.33 -0.57
N GLU A 88 -19.38 -14.05 -0.59
CA GLU A 88 -20.02 -13.43 -1.76
C GLU A 88 -19.12 -12.47 -2.54
N CYS A 89 -17.98 -12.04 -1.97
CA CYS A 89 -17.03 -11.15 -2.64
C CYS A 89 -15.74 -11.90 -2.98
N ASP A 90 -15.39 -11.95 -4.26
CA ASP A 90 -14.10 -12.53 -4.71
C ASP A 90 -12.90 -11.68 -4.25
N ARG A 91 -13.07 -10.35 -4.21
CA ARG A 91 -12.01 -9.41 -3.87
C ARG A 91 -12.32 -8.67 -2.58
N TYR A 92 -11.60 -9.02 -1.52
CA TYR A 92 -11.63 -8.29 -0.24
C TYR A 92 -10.27 -8.34 0.45
N ILE A 93 -10.05 -7.35 1.31
CA ILE A 93 -8.89 -7.26 2.20
C ILE A 93 -9.42 -7.14 3.61
N THR A 94 -9.00 -8.04 4.51
CA THR A 94 -9.34 -7.95 5.93
C THR A 94 -8.25 -7.23 6.71
N MET A 95 -8.65 -6.37 7.64
CA MET A 95 -7.75 -5.61 8.48
C MET A 95 -8.27 -5.51 9.92
N PRO A 96 -7.40 -5.44 10.94
CA PRO A 96 -7.80 -5.46 12.35
C PRO A 96 -8.29 -4.08 12.86
N PHE A 97 -8.46 -3.12 11.98
CA PHE A 97 -8.88 -1.74 12.26
C PHE A 97 -9.98 -1.29 11.28
N ASN A 98 -10.62 -0.18 11.62
CA ASN A 98 -11.60 0.46 10.74
C ASN A 98 -10.90 0.95 9.45
N PRO A 99 -11.44 0.67 8.26
CA PRO A 99 -10.87 1.14 6.99
C PRO A 99 -11.20 2.61 6.72
N SER A 100 -10.86 3.51 7.65
CA SER A 100 -10.93 4.96 7.44
C SER A 100 -9.76 5.45 6.58
N ALA A 101 -9.89 6.62 5.99
CA ALA A 101 -8.83 7.22 5.17
C ALA A 101 -7.49 7.31 5.92
N GLU A 102 -7.54 7.66 7.22
CA GLU A 102 -6.38 7.77 8.09
C GLU A 102 -5.69 6.40 8.26
N MET A 103 -6.45 5.36 8.61
CA MET A 103 -5.87 4.04 8.82
C MET A 103 -5.44 3.37 7.52
N LEU A 104 -6.08 3.69 6.40
CA LEU A 104 -5.66 3.23 5.07
C LEU A 104 -4.35 3.90 4.65
N SER A 105 -4.16 5.20 4.92
CA SER A 105 -2.89 5.88 4.66
C SER A 105 -1.75 5.30 5.51
N VAL A 106 -2.00 5.01 6.80
CA VAL A 106 -1.03 4.36 7.71
C VAL A 106 -0.67 2.96 7.22
N TRP A 107 -1.67 2.15 6.90
CA TRP A 107 -1.44 0.79 6.39
C TRP A 107 -0.64 0.78 5.09
N LEU A 108 -0.99 1.63 4.14
CA LEU A 108 -0.25 1.77 2.88
C LEU A 108 1.20 2.16 3.14
N PHE A 109 1.44 3.10 4.07
CA PHE A 109 2.82 3.46 4.43
C PHE A 109 3.60 2.24 4.91
N VAL A 110 3.06 1.49 5.89
CA VAL A 110 3.75 0.34 6.48
C VAL A 110 4.02 -0.74 5.44
N MET A 111 3.02 -1.09 4.62
CA MET A 111 3.18 -2.12 3.58
C MET A 111 4.20 -1.71 2.51
N ILE A 112 4.17 -0.45 2.07
CA ILE A 112 5.10 0.03 1.04
C ILE A 112 6.52 0.15 1.61
N ASP A 113 6.67 0.60 2.86
CA ASP A 113 7.98 0.62 3.53
C ASP A 113 8.56 -0.80 3.67
N GLU A 114 7.74 -1.79 3.98
CA GLU A 114 8.17 -3.20 4.01
C GLU A 114 8.54 -3.74 2.63
N ILE A 115 7.80 -3.38 1.59
CA ILE A 115 8.19 -3.70 0.20
C ILE A 115 9.56 -3.08 -0.11
N MET A 116 9.75 -1.82 0.24
CA MET A 116 11.01 -1.12 -0.03
C MET A 116 12.19 -1.71 0.75
N ARG A 117 11.99 -2.10 2.01
CA ARG A 117 13.05 -2.74 2.82
C ARG A 117 13.50 -4.09 2.24
N ARG A 118 12.59 -4.81 1.60
CA ARG A 118 12.85 -6.12 0.96
C ARG A 118 13.24 -6.00 -0.50
N THR A 119 13.37 -4.78 -1.03
CA THR A 119 13.65 -4.55 -2.44
C THR A 119 15.01 -3.89 -2.62
N THR A 120 15.86 -4.48 -3.44
CA THR A 120 17.06 -3.83 -3.92
C THR A 120 16.79 -3.20 -5.29
N PHE A 121 16.93 -1.89 -5.38
CA PHE A 121 16.73 -1.14 -6.63
C PHE A 121 18.05 -1.03 -7.38
N ASN A 122 18.15 -1.71 -8.52
CA ASN A 122 19.36 -1.71 -9.37
C ASN A 122 19.37 -0.52 -10.34
N ASN A 123 19.55 0.67 -9.83
CA ASN A 123 19.71 1.87 -10.65
C ASN A 123 20.80 2.82 -10.11
N GLY A 124 21.86 2.25 -9.56
CA GLY A 124 22.92 3.03 -8.94
C GLY A 124 22.62 3.43 -7.49
N GLU A 125 23.42 4.28 -6.93
CA GLU A 125 23.52 4.52 -5.49
C GLU A 125 22.35 5.27 -4.86
N SER A 126 21.19 4.66 -4.76
CA SER A 126 20.10 5.22 -3.95
C SER A 126 19.99 4.61 -2.56
N SER A 127 21.09 4.28 -1.91
CA SER A 127 21.12 3.76 -0.53
C SER A 127 20.42 4.66 0.50
N THR A 128 20.03 5.86 0.08
CA THR A 128 19.28 6.84 0.88
C THR A 128 17.82 6.97 0.46
N LEU A 129 17.35 6.16 -0.49
CA LEU A 129 15.96 6.17 -0.92
C LEU A 129 15.04 5.72 0.21
N LYS A 130 14.03 6.50 0.50
CA LYS A 130 13.02 6.18 1.52
C LYS A 130 11.65 6.73 1.15
N LEU A 131 10.62 6.06 1.63
CA LEU A 131 9.26 6.57 1.67
C LEU A 131 9.17 7.63 2.77
N GLU A 132 8.66 8.80 2.44
CA GLU A 132 8.44 9.90 3.37
C GLU A 132 6.99 9.99 3.83
N GLU A 133 6.07 9.89 2.87
CA GLU A 133 4.65 10.07 3.12
C GLU A 133 3.82 9.18 2.19
N THR A 134 2.67 8.76 2.68
CA THR A 134 1.56 8.23 1.88
C THR A 134 0.35 9.14 2.09
N ILE A 135 -0.34 9.47 1.01
CA ILE A 135 -1.53 10.31 1.04
C ILE A 135 -2.67 9.53 0.40
N TYR A 136 -3.73 9.31 1.17
CA TYR A 136 -4.94 8.66 0.72
C TYR A 136 -6.02 9.69 0.47
N HIS A 137 -6.24 10.05 -0.79
CA HIS A 137 -7.31 10.94 -1.20
C HIS A 137 -8.60 10.12 -1.36
N GLU A 138 -9.44 10.13 -0.33
CA GLU A 138 -10.71 9.40 -0.36
C GLU A 138 -11.71 10.05 -1.31
N THR A 139 -11.70 11.39 -1.34
CA THR A 139 -12.54 12.19 -2.22
C THR A 139 -11.72 13.31 -2.86
N ALA A 140 -12.32 14.07 -3.77
CA ALA A 140 -11.66 15.22 -4.40
C ALA A 140 -11.30 16.33 -3.39
N SER A 141 -11.91 16.35 -2.21
CA SER A 141 -11.73 17.42 -1.19
C SER A 141 -11.26 16.89 0.17
N GLY A 142 -11.12 15.58 0.34
CA GLY A 142 -10.72 14.98 1.61
C GLY A 142 -9.59 13.96 1.42
N SER A 143 -8.51 14.12 2.17
CA SER A 143 -7.38 13.20 2.19
C SER A 143 -6.84 13.02 3.60
N ALA A 144 -6.18 11.89 3.83
CA ALA A 144 -5.38 11.63 5.02
C ALA A 144 -3.93 11.40 4.60
N GLU A 145 -3.01 12.01 5.32
CA GLU A 145 -1.58 11.92 5.11
C GLU A 145 -0.95 11.11 6.26
N CYS A 146 0.00 10.28 5.95
CA CYS A 146 0.74 9.48 6.93
C CYS A 146 2.24 9.61 6.70
N SER A 147 2.94 9.95 7.76
CA SER A 147 4.40 9.96 7.87
C SER A 147 4.90 8.78 8.71
N ARG A 148 6.21 8.62 8.81
CA ARG A 148 6.82 7.60 9.69
C ARG A 148 6.50 7.82 11.17
N GLU A 149 6.34 9.06 11.61
CA GLU A 149 5.97 9.38 12.99
C GLU A 149 4.54 8.92 13.30
N ASP A 150 3.63 9.10 12.36
CA ASP A 150 2.24 8.65 12.49
C ASP A 150 2.16 7.12 12.59
N VAL A 151 2.97 6.39 11.82
CA VAL A 151 3.07 4.92 11.92
C VAL A 151 3.50 4.49 13.31
N TYR A 152 4.50 5.14 13.88
CA TYR A 152 4.95 4.82 15.22
C TYR A 152 3.83 4.98 16.26
N ASN A 153 3.08 6.07 16.16
CA ASN A 153 2.01 6.39 17.12
C ASN A 153 0.72 5.58 16.92
N LEU A 154 0.41 5.22 15.68
CA LEU A 154 -0.91 4.68 15.31
C LEU A 154 -0.92 3.18 15.01
N PHE A 155 0.23 2.60 14.62
CA PHE A 155 0.30 1.23 14.13
C PHE A 155 1.20 0.33 14.97
N ASN A 156 2.47 0.65 15.15
CA ASN A 156 3.54 -0.27 15.56
C ASN A 156 3.29 -1.05 16.87
N GLU A 157 2.62 -0.48 17.85
CA GLU A 157 2.33 -1.18 19.13
C GLU A 157 0.92 -1.79 19.18
N LYS A 158 0.11 -1.57 18.15
CA LYS A 158 -1.32 -1.91 18.15
C LYS A 158 -1.70 -2.99 17.15
N TYR A 159 -0.96 -3.08 16.06
CA TYR A 159 -1.30 -3.93 14.93
C TYR A 159 -0.07 -4.62 14.34
N ASP A 160 -0.27 -5.83 13.84
CA ASP A 160 0.72 -6.58 13.08
C ASP A 160 0.29 -6.63 11.61
N LEU A 161 1.24 -6.47 10.69
CA LEU A 161 0.97 -6.60 9.26
C LEU A 161 0.49 -8.00 8.89
N SER A 162 0.89 -9.01 9.65
CA SER A 162 0.43 -10.38 9.44
C SER A 162 -1.05 -10.59 9.74
N ASP A 163 -1.72 -9.67 10.43
CA ASP A 163 -3.17 -9.69 10.65
C ASP A 163 -3.97 -9.22 9.42
N ILE A 164 -3.30 -8.61 8.45
CA ILE A 164 -3.94 -8.15 7.23
C ILE A 164 -3.90 -9.25 6.19
N LYS A 165 -5.09 -9.68 5.73
CA LYS A 165 -5.21 -10.78 4.78
C LYS A 165 -5.87 -10.30 3.49
N PHE A 166 -5.36 -10.84 2.40
CA PHE A 166 -5.89 -10.61 1.06
C PHE A 166 -6.60 -11.86 0.58
N SER A 167 -7.78 -11.71 -0.01
CA SER A 167 -8.49 -12.83 -0.64
C SER A 167 -7.72 -13.42 -1.82
N GLU A 168 -8.02 -14.66 -2.19
CA GLU A 168 -7.42 -15.29 -3.37
C GLU A 168 -7.73 -14.49 -4.64
N GLY A 169 -8.92 -13.92 -4.74
CA GLY A 169 -9.33 -13.06 -5.85
C GLY A 169 -8.49 -11.79 -6.00
N VAL A 170 -7.92 -11.28 -4.90
CA VAL A 170 -6.91 -10.20 -4.94
C VAL A 170 -5.54 -10.75 -5.33
N MET A 171 -5.10 -11.81 -4.64
CA MET A 171 -3.72 -12.33 -4.79
C MET A 171 -3.46 -12.98 -6.16
N LYS A 172 -4.51 -13.39 -6.91
CA LYS A 172 -4.33 -13.96 -8.26
C LYS A 172 -3.66 -12.99 -9.23
N ASP A 173 -3.86 -11.67 -9.03
CA ASP A 173 -3.32 -10.63 -9.89
C ASP A 173 -1.88 -10.23 -9.52
N TRP A 174 -1.35 -10.77 -8.42
CA TRP A 174 0.00 -10.46 -7.96
C TRP A 174 1.09 -11.18 -8.77
N GLY A 175 2.16 -10.47 -9.06
CA GLY A 175 3.41 -11.07 -9.50
C GLY A 175 4.12 -11.82 -8.38
N GLN A 176 5.10 -12.63 -8.75
CA GLN A 176 5.81 -13.50 -7.81
C GLN A 176 6.53 -12.71 -6.71
N ASP A 177 7.06 -11.53 -7.02
CA ASP A 177 7.79 -10.71 -6.05
C ASP A 177 6.88 -10.24 -4.91
N LEU A 178 5.67 -9.73 -5.21
CA LEU A 178 4.73 -9.32 -4.16
C LEU A 178 4.24 -10.52 -3.36
N LYS A 179 3.99 -11.67 -4.00
CA LYS A 179 3.63 -12.93 -3.31
C LYS A 179 4.72 -13.36 -2.34
N ASN A 180 5.98 -13.30 -2.75
CA ASN A 180 7.12 -13.65 -1.91
C ASN A 180 7.23 -12.70 -0.70
N ILE A 181 7.14 -11.38 -0.95
CA ILE A 181 7.19 -10.36 0.11
C ILE A 181 6.05 -10.58 1.12
N TYR A 182 4.83 -10.82 0.63
CA TYR A 182 3.67 -11.04 1.49
C TYR A 182 3.82 -12.32 2.33
N ASN A 183 4.22 -13.43 1.72
CA ASN A 183 4.47 -14.68 2.44
C ASN A 183 5.54 -14.51 3.52
N ASP A 184 6.55 -13.72 3.24
CA ASP A 184 7.62 -13.39 4.17
C ASP A 184 7.10 -12.58 5.37
N ILE A 185 6.23 -11.60 5.13
CA ILE A 185 5.53 -10.86 6.19
C ILE A 185 4.68 -11.83 7.04
N GLN A 186 3.97 -12.76 6.41
CA GLN A 186 3.12 -13.73 7.12
C GLN A 186 3.89 -14.74 7.96
N THR A 187 5.13 -15.04 7.61
CA THR A 187 5.95 -16.09 8.26
C THR A 187 7.12 -15.53 9.08
N ALA A 188 7.27 -14.21 9.13
CA ALA A 188 8.39 -13.50 9.78
C ALA A 188 9.78 -13.94 9.29
N HIS A 189 9.90 -14.39 8.02
CA HIS A 189 11.17 -14.65 7.36
C HIS A 189 11.64 -13.40 6.61
N THR A 190 12.91 -13.30 6.28
CA THR A 190 13.45 -12.14 5.55
C THR A 190 13.96 -12.57 4.17
N ILE A 191 13.21 -12.25 3.12
CA ILE A 191 13.62 -12.44 1.73
C ILE A 191 14.08 -11.10 1.15
N ASN A 192 15.11 -11.10 0.31
CA ASN A 192 15.47 -9.96 -0.52
C ASN A 192 15.00 -10.20 -1.95
N VAL A 193 14.14 -9.32 -2.44
CA VAL A 193 13.71 -9.27 -3.84
C VAL A 193 14.52 -8.19 -4.55
N THR A 194 15.08 -8.52 -5.70
CA THR A 194 15.80 -7.53 -6.53
C THR A 194 14.90 -7.11 -7.68
N ILE A 195 14.50 -5.84 -7.70
CA ILE A 195 13.81 -5.24 -8.83
C ILE A 195 14.87 -4.57 -9.69
N SER A 196 15.11 -5.14 -10.86
CA SER A 196 16.01 -4.56 -11.84
C SER A 196 15.22 -3.81 -12.90
N ASN A 197 15.71 -2.64 -13.27
CA ASN A 197 15.27 -2.01 -14.51
C ASN A 197 15.73 -2.95 -15.66
N PRO A 198 14.82 -3.49 -16.49
CA PRO A 198 15.15 -4.54 -17.47
C PRO A 198 16.12 -4.08 -18.57
N VAL A 199 16.33 -2.81 -18.72
CA VAL A 199 17.29 -2.23 -19.65
C VAL A 199 18.12 -1.18 -18.92
N ILE A 200 19.36 -1.49 -18.60
CA ILE A 200 20.33 -0.47 -18.21
C ILE A 200 20.85 0.13 -19.49
N PRO A 201 20.46 1.36 -19.86
CA PRO A 201 21.00 2.02 -21.06
C PRO A 201 22.51 2.18 -20.87
N GLN A 202 23.26 2.19 -21.97
CA GLN A 202 24.67 2.50 -21.94
C GLN A 202 24.88 3.80 -21.16
N GLN A 203 25.65 3.73 -20.07
CA GLN A 203 25.88 4.87 -19.19
C GLN A 203 26.63 5.94 -19.97
N ILE A 204 26.00 7.08 -20.15
CA ILE A 204 26.67 8.28 -20.63
C ILE A 204 27.32 8.92 -19.40
N LYS A 205 28.61 9.22 -19.45
CA LYS A 205 29.26 10.05 -18.42
C LYS A 205 28.68 11.47 -18.54
N LEU A 206 27.87 11.85 -17.58
CA LEU A 206 27.36 13.21 -17.40
C LEU A 206 28.34 14.04 -16.59
#